data_69105784c6883b36f36c6acfb6c41a91
#
_entry.id   69105784c6883b36f36c6acfb6c41a91
#
_cell.length_a   1.000
_cell.length_b   1.000
_cell.length_c   1.000
_cell.angle_alpha   90.00
_cell.angle_beta   90.00
_cell.angle_gamma   90.00
#
_symmetry.space_group_name_H-M   'P 1'
#
loop_
_entity.id
_entity.type
_entity.pdbx_description
1 polymer ?
#
loop_
_entity_poly.entity_id
_entity_poly.type
_entity_poly.pdbx_seq_one_letter_code
_entity_poly.pdbx_strand_id
1 'polypeptide(L)'
;GPDVQTVIEGINIQTMAVKVPTTIMHVHCIIAELDNEPEVNEILSMWDSTPRVTLLEGFLHKDGSKIRNLPGTAEIMELARDSLYTRGDLNQIAVWKDGVHAFGKKLYYYQAIHQESDVIPENIDAIRAMFNLESDNMKSISKTNKALGID
;
A
#
# COMPACT_ATOMS: atom_id res chain seq x y z
N GLY A 1 12.28 0.95 -9.69
CA GLY A 1 13.54 0.59 -9.04
C GLY A 1 14.52 1.74 -9.02
N PRO A 2 15.09 2.19 -10.16
CA PRO A 2 16.11 3.25 -10.18
C PRO A 2 15.69 4.53 -9.47
N ASP A 3 14.45 4.96 -9.63
CA ASP A 3 13.93 6.19 -9.02
C ASP A 3 13.92 6.12 -7.48
N VAL A 4 13.61 4.96 -6.91
CA VAL A 4 13.66 4.74 -5.45
C VAL A 4 15.08 4.86 -4.93
N GLN A 5 16.07 4.36 -5.69
CA GLN A 5 17.48 4.45 -5.32
C GLN A 5 18.03 5.89 -5.30
N THR A 6 17.37 6.83 -5.99
CA THR A 6 17.74 8.26 -5.92
C THR A 6 17.30 8.92 -4.62
N VAL A 7 16.36 8.33 -3.90
CA VAL A 7 15.79 8.85 -2.64
C VAL A 7 16.29 8.07 -1.44
N ILE A 8 16.41 6.75 -1.57
CA ILE A 8 16.89 5.87 -0.51
C ILE A 8 18.24 5.31 -0.90
N GLU A 9 19.31 5.92 -0.37
CA GLU A 9 20.67 5.51 -0.65
C GLU A 9 20.95 4.10 -0.11
N GLY A 10 21.65 3.29 -0.91
CA GLY A 10 22.08 1.94 -0.53
C GLY A 10 21.00 0.86 -0.61
N ILE A 11 19.76 1.19 -0.95
CA ILE A 11 18.73 0.17 -1.14
C ILE A 11 19.05 -0.70 -2.36
N ASN A 12 19.05 -2.01 -2.19
CA ASN A 12 19.10 -2.95 -3.30
C ASN A 12 17.69 -3.31 -3.75
N ILE A 13 17.21 -2.65 -4.81
CA ILE A 13 15.88 -2.86 -5.34
C ILE A 13 15.93 -3.34 -6.78
N GLN A 14 15.19 -4.40 -7.06
CA GLN A 14 14.97 -4.93 -8.40
C GLN A 14 13.49 -4.91 -8.69
N THR A 15 13.11 -4.48 -9.89
CA THR A 15 11.71 -4.37 -10.30
C THR A 15 11.47 -5.04 -11.64
N MET A 16 10.31 -5.65 -11.74
CA MET A 16 9.76 -6.18 -12.99
C MET A 16 8.29 -5.76 -13.06
N ALA A 17 7.85 -5.32 -14.23
CA ALA A 17 6.47 -4.89 -14.44
C ALA A 17 5.82 -5.67 -15.58
N VAL A 18 4.54 -6.03 -15.38
CA VAL A 18 3.67 -6.59 -16.40
C VAL A 18 2.51 -5.65 -16.62
N LYS A 19 2.30 -5.22 -17.87
CA LYS A 19 1.14 -4.41 -18.23
C LYS A 19 -0.04 -5.33 -18.54
N VAL A 20 -1.13 -5.12 -17.81
CA VAL A 20 -2.39 -5.86 -17.97
C VAL A 20 -3.52 -4.90 -18.35
N PRO A 21 -4.59 -5.36 -19.02
CA PRO A 21 -5.74 -4.54 -19.35
C PRO A 21 -6.59 -4.26 -18.10
N THR A 22 -6.19 -3.27 -17.33
CA THR A 22 -6.89 -2.80 -16.14
C THR A 22 -7.01 -1.28 -16.17
N THR A 23 -7.99 -0.74 -15.44
CA THR A 23 -8.33 0.68 -15.51
C THR A 23 -8.07 1.44 -14.22
N ILE A 24 -7.72 0.78 -13.11
CA ILE A 24 -7.80 1.47 -11.82
C ILE A 24 -6.54 1.34 -10.96
N MET A 25 -5.99 0.16 -10.72
CA MET A 25 -4.97 -0.04 -9.69
C MET A 25 -3.66 -0.58 -10.25
N HIS A 26 -2.58 -0.31 -9.53
CA HIS A 26 -1.33 -1.07 -9.66
C HIS A 26 -1.25 -2.08 -8.54
N VAL A 27 -0.90 -3.32 -8.86
CA VAL A 27 -0.62 -4.35 -7.87
C VAL A 27 0.87 -4.61 -7.82
N HIS A 28 1.43 -4.54 -6.64
CA HIS A 28 2.82 -4.87 -6.38
C HIS A 28 2.90 -6.20 -5.61
N CYS A 29 3.67 -7.14 -6.16
CA CYS A 29 4.12 -8.33 -5.45
C CYS A 29 5.48 -8.02 -4.88
N ILE A 30 5.59 -7.91 -3.56
CA ILE A 30 6.79 -7.41 -2.90
C ILE A 30 7.47 -8.54 -2.14
N ILE A 31 8.78 -8.59 -2.26
CA ILE A 31 9.67 -9.39 -1.43
C ILE A 31 10.66 -8.41 -0.81
N ALA A 32 10.56 -8.22 0.52
CA ALA A 32 11.47 -7.39 1.27
C ALA A 32 12.42 -8.26 2.08
N GLU A 33 13.72 -8.01 1.97
CA GLU A 33 14.74 -8.62 2.83
C GLU A 33 15.01 -7.67 4.00
N LEU A 34 14.87 -8.17 5.21
CA LEU A 34 14.99 -7.42 6.47
C LEU A 34 16.24 -7.83 7.23
N ASP A 35 16.71 -6.97 8.12
CA ASP A 35 17.88 -7.26 8.95
C ASP A 35 17.63 -8.42 9.94
N ASN A 36 16.39 -8.53 10.41
CA ASN A 36 15.94 -9.58 11.33
C ASN A 36 14.77 -10.36 10.74
N GLU A 37 14.52 -11.53 11.28
CA GLU A 37 13.34 -12.33 10.95
C GLU A 37 12.06 -11.62 11.41
N PRO A 38 11.09 -11.32 10.51
CA PRO A 38 9.90 -10.58 10.86
C PRO A 38 8.82 -11.47 11.48
N GLU A 39 8.15 -10.95 12.51
CA GLU A 39 6.91 -11.51 13.01
C GLU A 39 5.72 -10.89 12.25
N VAL A 40 4.97 -11.70 11.52
CA VAL A 40 3.87 -11.23 10.63
C VAL A 40 2.83 -10.42 11.40
N ASN A 41 2.45 -10.85 12.60
CA ASN A 41 1.45 -10.13 13.40
C ASN A 41 1.95 -8.75 13.87
N GLU A 42 3.24 -8.61 14.14
CA GLU A 42 3.85 -7.31 14.49
C GLU A 42 3.83 -6.38 13.28
N ILE A 43 4.18 -6.89 12.10
CA ILE A 43 4.12 -6.14 10.84
C ILE A 43 2.69 -5.66 10.55
N LEU A 44 1.71 -6.57 10.66
CA LEU A 44 0.29 -6.21 10.45
C LEU A 44 -0.19 -5.15 11.45
N SER A 45 0.17 -5.29 12.72
CA SER A 45 -0.18 -4.29 13.74
C SER A 45 0.46 -2.93 13.48
N MET A 46 1.69 -2.93 13.02
CA MET A 46 2.40 -1.70 12.64
C MET A 46 1.73 -1.03 11.44
N TRP A 47 1.37 -1.78 10.40
CA TRP A 47 0.69 -1.24 9.23
C TRP A 47 -0.72 -0.74 9.55
N ASP A 48 -1.47 -1.44 10.42
CA ASP A 48 -2.80 -1.01 10.87
C ASP A 48 -2.77 0.35 11.60
N SER A 49 -1.66 0.65 12.26
CA SER A 49 -1.42 1.95 12.91
C SER A 49 -0.74 3.00 12.02
N THR A 50 -0.34 2.62 10.80
CA THR A 50 0.36 3.51 9.87
C THR A 50 -0.66 4.33 9.07
N PRO A 51 -0.59 5.67 9.08
CA PRO A 51 -1.48 6.50 8.27
C PRO A 51 -1.42 6.13 6.80
N ARG A 52 -2.58 6.10 6.15
CA ARG A 52 -2.73 5.84 4.71
C ARG A 52 -2.31 4.43 4.28
N VAL A 53 -2.33 3.49 5.20
CA VAL A 53 -2.27 2.06 4.91
C VAL A 53 -3.59 1.42 5.35
N THR A 54 -4.24 0.74 4.43
CA THR A 54 -5.50 0.02 4.69
C THR A 54 -5.25 -1.48 4.59
N LEU A 55 -5.57 -2.20 5.65
CA LEU A 55 -5.51 -3.66 5.67
C LEU A 55 -6.82 -4.25 5.17
N LEU A 56 -6.76 -4.97 4.05
CA LEU A 56 -7.91 -5.68 3.50
C LEU A 56 -8.01 -7.09 4.08
N GLU A 57 -9.25 -7.49 4.42
CA GLU A 57 -9.57 -8.82 4.88
C GLU A 57 -9.61 -9.79 3.68
N GLY A 58 -8.60 -10.63 3.60
CA GLY A 58 -8.53 -11.80 2.73
C GLY A 58 -8.75 -11.60 1.23
N PHE A 59 -8.45 -12.63 0.49
CA PHE A 59 -8.89 -12.77 -0.90
C PHE A 59 -10.27 -13.43 -0.89
N LEU A 60 -11.32 -12.61 -1.05
CA LEU A 60 -12.70 -13.06 -1.04
C LEU A 60 -13.35 -12.85 -2.42
N HIS A 61 -14.16 -13.80 -2.85
CA HIS A 61 -15.09 -13.57 -3.95
C HIS A 61 -16.22 -12.62 -3.51
N LYS A 62 -16.97 -12.06 -4.47
CA LYS A 62 -18.12 -11.18 -4.20
C LYS A 62 -19.21 -11.82 -3.31
N ASP A 63 -19.29 -13.16 -3.30
CA ASP A 63 -20.18 -13.92 -2.44
C ASP A 63 -19.61 -14.20 -1.04
N GLY A 64 -18.41 -13.67 -0.72
CA GLY A 64 -17.75 -13.86 0.56
C GLY A 64 -17.00 -15.19 0.70
N SER A 65 -16.98 -16.02 -0.33
CA SER A 65 -16.19 -17.26 -0.31
C SER A 65 -14.70 -16.96 -0.46
N LYS A 66 -13.85 -17.71 0.26
CA LYS A 66 -12.40 -17.57 0.17
C LYS A 66 -11.87 -18.09 -1.17
N ILE A 67 -11.03 -17.30 -1.82
CA ILE A 67 -10.26 -17.72 -2.99
C ILE A 67 -9.22 -18.75 -2.53
N ARG A 68 -9.34 -19.98 -3.00
CA ARG A 68 -8.49 -21.09 -2.53
C ARG A 68 -7.10 -21.11 -3.14
N ASN A 69 -6.93 -20.45 -4.28
CA ASN A 69 -5.66 -20.36 -4.99
C ASN A 69 -5.22 -18.90 -5.02
N LEU A 70 -3.93 -18.68 -5.22
CA LEU A 70 -3.43 -17.33 -5.44
C LEU A 70 -4.18 -16.71 -6.64
N PRO A 71 -4.90 -15.61 -6.44
CA PRO A 71 -5.68 -15.02 -7.51
C PRO A 71 -4.77 -14.52 -8.63
N GLY A 72 -5.27 -14.56 -9.86
CA GLY A 72 -4.61 -13.90 -10.98
C GLY A 72 -4.58 -12.38 -10.80
N THR A 73 -3.69 -11.70 -11.52
CA THR A 73 -3.53 -10.25 -11.40
C THR A 73 -4.84 -9.49 -11.62
N ALA A 74 -5.66 -9.92 -12.57
CA ALA A 74 -6.96 -9.30 -12.84
C ALA A 74 -7.92 -9.45 -11.66
N GLU A 75 -7.96 -10.62 -11.02
CA GLU A 75 -8.81 -10.88 -9.85
C GLU A 75 -8.37 -10.04 -8.64
N ILE A 76 -7.06 -9.92 -8.40
CA ILE A 76 -6.52 -9.05 -7.34
C ILE A 76 -6.98 -7.59 -7.57
N MET A 77 -6.90 -7.12 -8.81
CA MET A 77 -7.29 -5.75 -9.15
C MET A 77 -8.80 -5.53 -9.01
N GLU A 78 -9.63 -6.52 -9.36
CA GLU A 78 -11.07 -6.45 -9.14
C GLU A 78 -11.41 -6.46 -7.65
N LEU A 79 -10.73 -7.27 -6.85
CA LEU A 79 -10.90 -7.31 -5.41
C LEU A 79 -10.53 -5.99 -4.75
N ALA A 80 -9.42 -5.38 -5.17
CA ALA A 80 -9.03 -4.06 -4.70
C ALA A 80 -10.12 -3.02 -5.01
N ARG A 81 -10.59 -2.97 -6.26
CA ARG A 81 -11.67 -2.08 -6.67
C ARG A 81 -12.95 -2.29 -5.86
N ASP A 82 -13.34 -3.55 -5.66
CA ASP A 82 -14.58 -3.89 -4.95
C ASP A 82 -14.47 -3.66 -3.43
N SER A 83 -13.25 -3.60 -2.88
CA SER A 83 -12.98 -3.36 -1.46
C SER A 83 -12.78 -1.89 -1.12
N LEU A 84 -12.45 -1.06 -2.11
CA LEU A 84 -12.19 0.36 -1.94
C LEU A 84 -13.39 1.16 -2.43
N TYR A 85 -14.29 1.51 -1.52
CA TYR A 85 -15.60 2.07 -1.85
C TYR A 85 -15.64 3.59 -1.92
N THR A 86 -14.71 4.27 -1.26
CA THR A 86 -14.70 5.72 -1.17
C THR A 86 -13.51 6.32 -1.92
N ARG A 87 -13.59 7.60 -2.21
CA ARG A 87 -12.46 8.31 -2.79
C ARG A 87 -11.29 8.40 -1.80
N GLY A 88 -11.58 8.44 -0.51
CA GLY A 88 -10.57 8.39 0.56
C GLY A 88 -9.79 7.08 0.55
N ASP A 89 -10.45 5.96 0.30
CA ASP A 89 -9.79 4.65 0.20
C ASP A 89 -8.75 4.60 -0.93
N LEU A 90 -9.02 5.26 -2.05
CA LEU A 90 -8.09 5.34 -3.19
C LEU A 90 -6.83 6.18 -2.89
N ASN A 91 -6.84 6.97 -1.83
CA ASN A 91 -5.67 7.71 -1.36
C ASN A 91 -4.82 6.92 -0.35
N GLN A 92 -5.05 5.62 -0.24
CA GLN A 92 -4.36 4.73 0.70
C GLN A 92 -3.71 3.56 -0.05
N ILE A 93 -2.67 3.01 0.57
CA ILE A 93 -2.07 1.75 0.12
C ILE A 93 -2.87 0.60 0.72
N ALA A 94 -3.46 -0.23 -0.12
CA ALA A 94 -4.20 -1.40 0.30
C ALA A 94 -3.30 -2.63 0.38
N VAL A 95 -3.26 -3.30 1.53
CA VAL A 95 -2.47 -4.52 1.75
C VAL A 95 -3.40 -5.67 2.16
N TRP A 96 -3.27 -6.82 1.52
CA TRP A 96 -4.04 -8.01 1.88
C TRP A 96 -3.38 -8.76 3.03
N LYS A 97 -4.07 -8.84 4.16
CA LYS A 97 -3.60 -9.55 5.38
C LYS A 97 -3.23 -11.01 5.09
N ASP A 98 -4.10 -11.74 4.41
CA ASP A 98 -3.89 -13.16 4.09
C ASP A 98 -2.76 -13.40 3.08
N GLY A 99 -2.27 -12.35 2.42
CA GLY A 99 -1.15 -12.38 1.49
C GLY A 99 0.20 -12.06 2.12
N VAL A 100 0.24 -11.81 3.43
CA VAL A 100 1.49 -11.46 4.14
C VAL A 100 2.11 -12.71 4.73
N HIS A 101 3.32 -13.05 4.31
CA HIS A 101 4.07 -14.22 4.76
C HIS A 101 5.52 -13.87 5.04
N ALA A 102 6.12 -14.56 6.01
CA ALA A 102 7.54 -14.49 6.32
C ALA A 102 8.22 -15.83 6.10
N PHE A 103 9.45 -15.80 5.61
CA PHE A 103 10.34 -16.96 5.53
C PHE A 103 11.78 -16.51 5.74
N GLY A 104 12.35 -16.88 6.88
CA GLY A 104 13.62 -16.35 7.34
C GLY A 104 13.52 -14.83 7.42
N LYS A 105 14.50 -14.15 6.89
CA LYS A 105 14.54 -12.67 6.87
C LYS A 105 13.71 -12.02 5.77
N LYS A 106 12.92 -12.79 5.01
CA LYS A 106 12.15 -12.27 3.89
C LYS A 106 10.67 -12.16 4.24
N LEU A 107 10.12 -10.98 3.95
CA LEU A 107 8.71 -10.68 4.01
C LEU A 107 8.14 -10.65 2.59
N TYR A 108 7.03 -11.33 2.38
CA TYR A 108 6.30 -11.42 1.12
C TYR A 108 4.91 -10.85 1.30
N TYR A 109 4.49 -9.95 0.42
CA TYR A 109 3.13 -9.41 0.47
C TYR A 109 2.67 -8.81 -0.85
N TYR A 110 1.37 -8.61 -0.94
CA TYR A 110 0.73 -7.91 -2.05
C TYR A 110 0.15 -6.59 -1.56
N GLN A 111 0.35 -5.55 -2.36
CA GLN A 111 -0.32 -4.27 -2.15
C GLN A 111 -0.94 -3.77 -3.45
N ALA A 112 -2.03 -3.02 -3.34
CA ALA A 112 -2.65 -2.31 -4.44
C ALA A 112 -2.58 -0.80 -4.19
N ILE A 113 -2.30 -0.06 -5.26
CA ILE A 113 -2.13 1.39 -5.23
C ILE A 113 -2.90 1.99 -6.40
N HIS A 114 -3.72 3.02 -6.14
CA HIS A 114 -4.28 3.87 -7.18
C HIS A 114 -3.32 5.04 -7.41
N GLN A 115 -2.39 4.88 -8.34
CA GLN A 115 -1.25 5.78 -8.53
C GLN A 115 -1.62 7.27 -8.63
N GLU A 116 -2.76 7.59 -9.21
CA GLU A 116 -3.19 8.98 -9.39
C GLU A 116 -3.77 9.61 -8.12
N SER A 117 -4.21 8.78 -7.18
CA SER A 117 -4.88 9.24 -5.96
C SER A 117 -4.02 9.11 -4.71
N ASP A 118 -3.24 8.06 -4.57
CA ASP A 118 -2.41 7.81 -3.38
C ASP A 118 -1.26 8.82 -3.23
N VAL A 119 -0.77 9.39 -4.35
CA VAL A 119 0.26 10.43 -4.32
C VAL A 119 -0.26 11.83 -3.95
N ILE A 120 -1.58 12.05 -4.00
CA ILE A 120 -2.16 13.39 -3.71
C ILE A 120 -1.90 13.83 -2.27
N PRO A 121 -2.21 13.04 -1.24
CA PRO A 121 -1.97 13.44 0.13
C PRO A 121 -0.49 13.67 0.43
N GLU A 122 0.41 12.86 -0.10
CA GLU A 122 1.85 13.00 0.06
C GLU A 122 2.36 14.28 -0.58
N ASN A 123 1.89 14.62 -1.78
CA ASN A 123 2.25 15.86 -2.47
C ASN A 123 1.77 17.10 -1.68
N ILE A 124 0.57 17.06 -1.10
CA ILE A 124 0.05 18.14 -0.27
C ILE A 124 0.92 18.33 0.97
N ASP A 125 1.28 17.23 1.64
CA ASP A 125 2.13 17.28 2.83
C ASP A 125 3.55 17.74 2.50
N ALA A 126 4.11 17.30 1.38
CA ALA A 126 5.41 17.75 0.90
C ALA A 126 5.41 19.27 0.60
N ILE A 127 4.40 19.77 -0.09
CA ILE A 127 4.24 21.22 -0.35
C ILE A 127 4.15 21.99 0.97
N ARG A 128 3.37 21.50 1.92
CA ARG A 128 3.22 22.15 3.24
C ARG A 128 4.55 22.20 4.00
N ALA A 129 5.34 21.13 3.92
CA ALA A 129 6.69 21.08 4.50
C ALA A 129 7.66 22.04 3.80
N MET A 130 7.67 22.05 2.45
CA MET A 130 8.54 22.94 1.67
C MET A 130 8.32 24.42 1.98
N PHE A 131 7.09 24.82 2.29
CA PHE A 131 6.74 26.21 2.63
C PHE A 131 6.69 26.49 4.12
N ASN A 132 7.12 25.54 4.97
CA ASN A 132 7.08 25.67 6.45
C ASN A 132 5.68 26.02 7.00
N LEU A 133 4.61 25.54 6.37
CA LEU A 133 3.23 25.80 6.80
C LEU A 133 2.80 24.91 7.98
N GLU A 134 3.46 23.80 8.17
CA GLU A 134 3.36 22.91 9.33
C GLU A 134 4.70 22.17 9.52
N SER A 135 5.25 22.28 10.72
CA SER A 135 6.53 21.63 11.07
C SER A 135 6.33 20.24 11.70
N ASP A 136 5.14 19.96 12.18
CA ASP A 136 4.77 18.67 12.75
C ASP A 136 4.17 17.79 11.65
N ASN A 137 4.89 16.71 11.31
CA ASN A 137 4.49 15.80 10.25
C ASN A 137 3.12 15.14 10.51
N MET A 138 2.87 14.68 11.74
CA MET A 138 1.60 14.04 12.07
C MET A 138 0.42 15.00 12.02
N LYS A 139 0.61 16.27 12.37
CA LYS A 139 -0.41 17.32 12.20
C LYS A 139 -0.65 17.61 10.72
N SER A 140 0.39 17.62 9.90
CA SER A 140 0.25 17.78 8.45
C SER A 140 -0.60 16.66 7.87
N ILE A 141 -0.25 15.41 8.15
CA ILE A 141 -0.98 14.22 7.73
C ILE A 141 -2.46 14.31 8.16
N SER A 142 -2.72 14.61 9.43
CA SER A 142 -4.09 14.72 9.95
C SER A 142 -4.91 15.79 9.23
N LYS A 143 -4.33 16.97 8.94
CA LYS A 143 -5.00 18.04 8.18
C LYS A 143 -5.34 17.59 6.76
N THR A 144 -4.42 16.91 6.10
CA THR A 144 -4.61 16.43 4.73
C THR A 144 -5.65 15.33 4.68
N ASN A 145 -5.56 14.35 5.57
CA ASN A 145 -6.52 13.24 5.66
C ASN A 145 -7.94 13.77 5.86
N LYS A 146 -8.12 14.68 6.83
CA LYS A 146 -9.42 15.33 7.08
C LYS A 146 -9.96 16.06 5.85
N ALA A 147 -9.10 16.75 5.09
CA ALA A 147 -9.52 17.48 3.90
C ALA A 147 -9.90 16.58 2.73
N LEU A 148 -9.30 15.39 2.64
CA LEU A 148 -9.53 14.42 1.57
C LEU A 148 -10.55 13.33 1.94
N GLY A 149 -11.00 13.27 3.19
CA GLY A 149 -11.90 12.21 3.69
C GLY A 149 -11.21 10.86 3.80
N ILE A 150 -9.95 10.86 4.16
CA ILE A 150 -9.18 9.67 4.51
C ILE A 150 -9.35 9.46 6.02
N ASP A 151 -9.90 8.32 6.42
CA ASP A 151 -10.15 7.94 7.82
C ASP A 151 -8.99 7.08 8.38
#